data_02505bb1184c93f74105bd0756e67aa0
#
_entry.id   02505bb1184c93f74105bd0756e67aa0
#
_cell.length_a   1.000
_cell.length_b   1.000
_cell.length_c   1.000
_cell.angle_alpha   90.00
_cell.angle_beta   90.00
_cell.angle_gamma   90.00
#
_symmetry.space_group_name_H-M   'P 1'
#
loop_
_entity.id
_entity.type
_entity.pdbx_description
1 polymer ?
#
loop_
_entity_poly.entity_id
_entity_poly.type
_entity_poly.pdbx_seq_one_letter_code
_entity_poly.pdbx_strand_id
1 'polypeptide(L)'
;MECGNYFNAGKYLKIKTYFNIKSFILYTIMTKKLLTLALTGLVSTTAFAADLYVRNGGVGGSYSTVSSAVTAASNGDRIIIQPKINGTAYVENLVIDKSLTFVSETTYNKYIIQGNITIGPAAGRVITISSLSSGTSGGYIVEANGSATGGRTTINLLNCDLHNVFTYQVNTTTNISGSKIRERLIFSHGRCTSNKADYINLYSQAPDTSLATSDIEVYGNISGSGISNSQLNYNFKFYNNFCTGFTVNNFKSGGYGEIINNTVYSPNPGDFAPFHISVNGNVTGNINIMNNAASFATGPITACINNETNTVSVSASYNLFTNPFVTQGNMTQSNNSGQVNMNFDNTAYTVAGMNVNAGNPATIYTDLDLTRNDAGHYGGSNSWANYWPSDNGGRPQVNYLLTPRSISGGTLTITGSGFSK
;
A
#
# COMPACT_ATOMS: atom_id res chain seq x y z
N MET A 1 81.65 0.12 -65.70
CA MET A 1 80.23 0.00 -66.07
C MET A 1 79.41 0.22 -64.81
N GLU A 2 78.97 1.43 -64.61
CA GLU A 2 78.09 1.80 -63.48
C GLU A 2 76.66 1.63 -63.88
N CYS A 3 75.91 0.96 -63.06
CA CYS A 3 74.45 0.88 -63.22
C CYS A 3 73.80 1.61 -62.04
N GLY A 4 73.37 2.82 -62.33
CA GLY A 4 72.77 3.69 -61.33
C GLY A 4 71.32 3.27 -61.00
N ASN A 5 71.04 3.08 -59.69
CA ASN A 5 69.75 2.91 -59.16
C ASN A 5 69.08 4.27 -58.89
N TYR A 6 68.15 4.69 -59.78
CA TYR A 6 67.26 5.79 -59.49
C TYR A 6 66.09 5.30 -58.61
N PHE A 7 66.17 5.52 -57.31
CA PHE A 7 65.04 5.33 -56.43
C PHE A 7 64.04 6.49 -56.61
N ASN A 8 62.85 6.10 -56.93
CA ASN A 8 61.71 7.03 -57.25
C ASN A 8 61.12 7.64 -55.95
N ALA A 9 61.76 8.70 -55.43
CA ALA A 9 61.42 9.38 -54.19
C ALA A 9 60.02 10.03 -54.24
N GLY A 10 59.43 10.23 -55.44
CA GLY A 10 58.15 10.88 -55.61
C GLY A 10 56.92 10.05 -55.18
N LYS A 11 57.02 8.70 -55.20
CA LYS A 11 55.92 7.83 -54.80
C LYS A 11 55.79 7.73 -53.29
N TYR A 12 56.90 7.77 -52.56
CA TYR A 12 56.86 7.71 -51.10
C TYR A 12 56.34 9.00 -50.47
N LEU A 13 56.60 10.15 -51.03
CA LEU A 13 56.13 11.42 -50.52
C LEU A 13 54.61 11.53 -50.70
N LYS A 14 54.06 11.10 -51.82
CA LYS A 14 52.60 11.10 -52.07
C LYS A 14 51.84 10.13 -51.15
N ILE A 15 52.42 8.96 -50.85
CA ILE A 15 51.80 7.98 -49.93
C ILE A 15 51.81 8.51 -48.47
N LYS A 16 52.91 9.14 -48.06
CA LYS A 16 53.01 9.67 -46.67
C LYS A 16 52.06 10.86 -46.47
N THR A 17 51.92 11.73 -47.46
CA THR A 17 50.98 12.86 -47.40
C THR A 17 49.52 12.38 -47.44
N TYR A 18 49.24 11.34 -48.23
CA TYR A 18 47.89 10.78 -48.32
C TYR A 18 47.47 10.05 -47.02
N PHE A 19 48.38 9.37 -46.34
CA PHE A 19 48.16 8.74 -45.03
C PHE A 19 47.94 9.78 -43.93
N ASN A 20 48.72 10.87 -43.93
CA ASN A 20 48.56 11.96 -42.95
C ASN A 20 47.23 12.71 -43.12
N ILE A 21 46.79 12.95 -44.37
CA ILE A 21 45.50 13.60 -44.61
C ILE A 21 44.36 12.70 -44.22
N LYS A 22 44.37 11.41 -44.54
CA LYS A 22 43.32 10.47 -44.12
C LYS A 22 43.29 10.32 -42.62
N SER A 23 44.44 10.22 -41.93
CA SER A 23 44.53 10.16 -40.48
C SER A 23 44.01 11.44 -39.82
N PHE A 24 44.31 12.59 -40.35
CA PHE A 24 43.84 13.89 -39.89
C PHE A 24 42.28 14.05 -40.07
N ILE A 25 41.77 13.63 -41.22
CA ILE A 25 40.33 13.66 -41.49
C ILE A 25 39.57 12.68 -40.57
N LEU A 26 40.12 11.48 -40.37
CA LEU A 26 39.55 10.49 -39.47
C LEU A 26 39.53 10.99 -38.02
N TYR A 27 40.63 11.61 -37.58
CA TYR A 27 40.74 12.20 -36.23
C TYR A 27 39.75 13.36 -36.04
N THR A 28 39.58 14.23 -37.07
CA THR A 28 38.63 15.34 -37.02
C THR A 28 37.18 14.85 -37.03
N ILE A 29 36.86 13.75 -37.74
CA ILE A 29 35.52 13.15 -37.74
C ILE A 29 35.24 12.46 -36.39
N MET A 30 36.20 11.77 -35.84
CA MET A 30 36.04 11.13 -34.53
C MET A 30 35.88 12.17 -33.41
N THR A 31 36.70 13.24 -33.41
CA THR A 31 36.56 14.31 -32.40
C THR A 31 35.23 15.06 -32.54
N LYS A 32 34.74 15.32 -33.74
CA LYS A 32 33.38 15.90 -33.95
C LYS A 32 32.27 14.96 -33.44
N LYS A 33 32.36 13.65 -33.74
CA LYS A 33 31.40 12.67 -33.23
C LYS A 33 31.43 12.52 -31.71
N LEU A 34 32.66 12.55 -31.13
CA LEU A 34 32.84 12.50 -29.68
C LEU A 34 32.28 13.77 -29.00
N LEU A 35 32.55 14.93 -29.61
CA LEU A 35 32.04 16.21 -29.13
C LEU A 35 30.49 16.27 -29.23
N THR A 36 29.91 15.74 -30.32
CA THR A 36 28.46 15.66 -30.47
C THR A 36 27.87 14.69 -29.46
N LEU A 37 28.50 13.54 -29.23
CA LEU A 37 28.06 12.56 -28.20
C LEU A 37 28.20 13.13 -26.80
N ALA A 38 29.27 13.87 -26.49
CA ALA A 38 29.44 14.56 -25.21
C ALA A 38 28.42 15.69 -25.04
N LEU A 39 28.10 16.45 -26.10
CA LEU A 39 27.12 17.51 -26.06
C LEU A 39 25.69 16.95 -25.92
N THR A 40 25.37 15.82 -26.59
CA THR A 40 24.09 15.15 -26.41
C THR A 40 23.97 14.48 -25.02
N GLY A 41 25.09 14.01 -24.46
CA GLY A 41 25.14 13.50 -23.08
C GLY A 41 24.97 14.60 -22.02
N LEU A 42 25.43 15.82 -22.30
CA LEU A 42 25.28 16.98 -21.41
C LEU A 42 23.90 17.63 -21.48
N VAL A 43 23.14 17.38 -22.56
CA VAL A 43 21.74 17.86 -22.71
C VAL A 43 20.72 16.84 -22.22
N SER A 44 21.14 15.66 -21.73
CA SER A 44 20.29 14.90 -20.81
C SER A 44 20.14 15.74 -19.53
N THR A 45 19.29 16.75 -19.61
CA THR A 45 18.78 17.41 -18.42
C THR A 45 18.23 16.31 -17.54
N THR A 46 18.88 16.02 -16.44
CA THR A 46 18.21 15.37 -15.32
C THR A 46 17.01 16.25 -15.07
N ALA A 47 15.84 15.81 -15.53
CA ALA A 47 14.61 16.47 -15.20
C ALA A 47 14.48 16.32 -13.67
N PHE A 48 14.95 17.32 -12.95
CA PHE A 48 14.68 17.42 -11.51
C PHE A 48 13.17 17.63 -11.38
N ALA A 49 12.55 16.87 -10.48
CA ALA A 49 11.16 17.10 -10.15
C ALA A 49 10.98 18.58 -9.74
N ALA A 50 10.08 19.28 -10.43
CA ALA A 50 9.78 20.67 -10.13
C ALA A 50 8.75 20.75 -9.00
N ASP A 51 8.85 21.82 -8.21
CA ASP A 51 7.86 22.18 -7.20
C ASP A 51 6.87 23.19 -7.81
N LEU A 52 5.62 22.78 -7.96
CA LEU A 52 4.52 23.61 -8.42
C LEU A 52 3.65 24.01 -7.23
N TYR A 53 3.59 25.31 -6.95
CA TYR A 53 2.83 25.81 -5.82
C TYR A 53 1.41 26.17 -6.22
N VAL A 54 0.43 25.72 -5.42
CA VAL A 54 -0.98 26.10 -5.55
C VAL A 54 -1.36 26.91 -4.32
N ARG A 55 -1.76 28.16 -4.51
CA ARG A 55 -2.17 29.06 -3.45
C ARG A 55 -3.46 29.80 -3.80
N ASN A 56 -4.19 30.20 -2.77
CA ASN A 56 -5.45 30.93 -2.96
C ASN A 56 -5.23 32.19 -3.80
N GLY A 57 -5.95 32.29 -4.93
CA GLY A 57 -5.84 33.43 -5.85
C GLY A 57 -4.55 33.51 -6.68
N GLY A 58 -3.68 32.49 -6.67
CA GLY A 58 -2.44 32.47 -7.46
C GLY A 58 -1.35 33.45 -6.99
N VAL A 59 -1.33 33.76 -5.71
CA VAL A 59 -0.40 34.76 -5.13
C VAL A 59 1.06 34.32 -5.30
N GLY A 60 1.93 35.27 -5.65
CA GLY A 60 3.37 35.03 -5.78
C GLY A 60 3.77 34.18 -6.97
N GLY A 61 2.98 34.18 -8.05
CA GLY A 61 3.24 33.39 -9.27
C GLY A 61 2.87 31.92 -9.15
N SER A 62 2.15 31.54 -8.08
CA SER A 62 1.62 30.19 -7.91
C SER A 62 0.36 29.96 -8.76
N TYR A 63 -0.05 28.72 -8.91
CA TYR A 63 -1.33 28.37 -9.54
C TYR A 63 -2.49 28.67 -8.60
N SER A 64 -3.61 29.14 -9.13
CA SER A 64 -4.82 29.42 -8.37
C SER A 64 -5.70 28.19 -8.14
N THR A 65 -5.53 27.13 -8.95
CA THR A 65 -6.26 25.86 -8.89
C THR A 65 -5.30 24.67 -8.94
N VAL A 66 -5.70 23.55 -8.35
CA VAL A 66 -4.91 22.32 -8.41
C VAL A 66 -4.89 21.75 -9.81
N SER A 67 -6.01 21.84 -10.54
CA SER A 67 -6.12 21.36 -11.93
C SER A 67 -5.14 22.08 -12.86
N SER A 68 -4.93 23.39 -12.70
CA SER A 68 -3.97 24.12 -13.52
C SER A 68 -2.52 23.71 -13.24
N ALA A 69 -2.19 23.42 -11.97
CA ALA A 69 -0.89 22.90 -11.61
C ALA A 69 -0.69 21.47 -12.17
N VAL A 70 -1.70 20.59 -12.07
CA VAL A 70 -1.66 19.24 -12.68
C VAL A 70 -1.45 19.30 -14.18
N THR A 71 -2.12 20.23 -14.85
CA THR A 71 -1.97 20.42 -16.32
C THR A 71 -0.54 20.84 -16.68
N ALA A 72 0.04 21.75 -15.92
CA ALA A 72 1.39 22.28 -16.18
C ALA A 72 2.51 21.31 -15.76
N ALA A 73 2.24 20.42 -14.82
CA ALA A 73 3.24 19.49 -14.28
C ALA A 73 3.74 18.46 -15.30
N SER A 74 4.94 17.99 -15.11
CA SER A 74 5.57 16.85 -15.77
C SER A 74 5.61 15.63 -14.85
N ASN A 75 5.88 14.43 -15.43
CA ASN A 75 6.07 13.23 -14.61
C ASN A 75 7.23 13.43 -13.62
N GLY A 76 6.98 13.10 -12.36
CA GLY A 76 7.91 13.23 -11.25
C GLY A 76 7.76 14.53 -10.46
N ASP A 77 7.02 15.51 -10.96
CA ASP A 77 6.85 16.79 -10.28
C ASP A 77 6.05 16.67 -8.97
N ARG A 78 6.27 17.66 -8.11
CA ARG A 78 5.59 17.80 -6.82
C ARG A 78 4.67 19.01 -6.83
N ILE A 79 3.41 18.80 -6.46
CA ILE A 79 2.40 19.85 -6.33
C ILE A 79 2.23 20.16 -4.84
N ILE A 80 2.62 21.37 -4.45
CA ILE A 80 2.59 21.85 -3.07
C ILE A 80 1.36 22.74 -2.91
N ILE A 81 0.39 22.30 -2.11
CA ILE A 81 -0.93 22.93 -2.03
C ILE A 81 -1.08 23.64 -0.68
N GLN A 82 -1.35 24.92 -0.73
CA GLN A 82 -1.64 25.71 0.47
C GLN A 82 -3.03 25.36 1.00
N PRO A 83 -3.16 24.91 2.26
CA PRO A 83 -4.46 24.86 2.92
C PRO A 83 -5.07 26.27 2.96
N LYS A 84 -6.30 26.41 2.46
CA LYS A 84 -6.98 27.72 2.51
C LYS A 84 -7.40 28.08 3.93
N ILE A 85 -7.44 29.35 4.22
CA ILE A 85 -7.87 29.90 5.51
C ILE A 85 -9.30 29.42 5.83
N ASN A 86 -9.58 29.15 7.11
CA ASN A 86 -10.88 28.69 7.62
C ASN A 86 -11.38 27.36 7.03
N GLY A 87 -10.46 26.50 6.54
CA GLY A 87 -10.83 25.21 5.99
C GLY A 87 -11.68 25.27 4.70
N THR A 88 -11.58 26.36 3.94
CA THR A 88 -12.26 26.44 2.65
C THR A 88 -11.60 25.52 1.62
N ALA A 89 -12.38 24.94 0.74
CA ALA A 89 -11.91 23.96 -0.23
C ALA A 89 -11.47 24.58 -1.56
N TYR A 90 -10.64 23.85 -2.29
CA TYR A 90 -10.56 23.93 -3.74
C TYR A 90 -11.72 23.09 -4.29
N VAL A 91 -12.68 23.74 -4.98
CA VAL A 91 -13.88 23.07 -5.51
C VAL A 91 -13.61 22.73 -6.97
N GLU A 92 -13.12 21.51 -7.21
CA GLU A 92 -12.70 21.07 -8.55
C GLU A 92 -12.58 19.56 -8.63
N ASN A 93 -12.92 18.97 -9.77
CA ASN A 93 -12.59 17.59 -10.08
C ASN A 93 -11.18 17.52 -10.67
N LEU A 94 -10.41 16.51 -10.29
CA LEU A 94 -9.05 16.30 -10.78
C LEU A 94 -8.98 15.05 -11.64
N VAL A 95 -8.26 15.15 -12.75
CA VAL A 95 -7.80 14.00 -13.54
C VAL A 95 -6.29 13.96 -13.46
N ILE A 96 -5.75 12.86 -12.92
CA ILE A 96 -4.31 12.68 -12.74
C ILE A 96 -3.83 11.60 -13.71
N ASP A 97 -3.18 12.01 -14.78
CA ASP A 97 -2.67 11.15 -15.84
C ASP A 97 -1.12 11.11 -15.88
N LYS A 98 -0.46 11.63 -14.86
CA LYS A 98 0.99 11.74 -14.71
C LYS A 98 1.43 11.16 -13.36
N SER A 99 2.71 10.77 -13.27
CA SER A 99 3.33 10.45 -11.97
C SER A 99 3.58 11.75 -11.21
N LEU A 100 2.83 11.99 -10.14
CA LEU A 100 2.87 13.24 -9.37
C LEU A 100 2.86 12.98 -7.87
N THR A 101 3.43 13.91 -7.12
CA THR A 101 3.36 13.91 -5.67
C THR A 101 2.63 15.16 -5.19
N PHE A 102 1.55 14.98 -4.45
CA PHE A 102 0.75 16.04 -3.84
C PHE A 102 1.02 16.12 -2.36
N VAL A 103 1.38 17.30 -1.89
CA VAL A 103 1.66 17.56 -0.46
C VAL A 103 1.02 18.87 0.00
N SER A 104 0.74 18.95 1.29
CA SER A 104 0.35 20.22 1.91
C SER A 104 1.56 21.15 2.03
N GLU A 105 1.36 22.44 1.78
CA GLU A 105 2.38 23.49 2.04
C GLU A 105 2.71 23.62 3.52
N THR A 106 1.78 23.22 4.39
CA THR A 106 1.95 23.27 5.85
C THR A 106 1.91 21.89 6.47
N THR A 107 2.80 21.61 7.39
CA THR A 107 3.05 20.26 7.92
C THR A 107 1.86 19.68 8.70
N TYR A 108 0.98 20.51 9.27
CA TYR A 108 -0.07 20.04 10.19
C TYR A 108 -1.49 20.19 9.64
N ASN A 109 -1.67 20.90 8.53
CA ASN A 109 -2.98 21.17 7.99
C ASN A 109 -3.19 20.38 6.69
N LYS A 110 -4.34 19.74 6.58
CA LYS A 110 -4.76 19.12 5.33
C LYS A 110 -5.31 20.19 4.39
N TYR A 111 -4.90 20.14 3.13
CA TYR A 111 -5.60 20.89 2.09
C TYR A 111 -6.91 20.16 1.71
N ILE A 112 -7.92 20.92 1.34
CA ILE A 112 -9.25 20.38 1.07
C ILE A 112 -9.55 20.51 -0.42
N ILE A 113 -9.89 19.37 -1.05
CA ILE A 113 -10.43 19.35 -2.41
C ILE A 113 -11.85 18.77 -2.34
N GLN A 114 -12.84 19.59 -2.71
CA GLN A 114 -14.21 19.15 -2.88
C GLN A 114 -14.46 18.85 -4.36
N GLY A 115 -14.36 17.58 -4.70
CA GLY A 115 -14.51 17.03 -6.04
C GLY A 115 -13.93 15.63 -6.14
N ASN A 116 -14.25 14.93 -7.20
CA ASN A 116 -13.71 13.60 -7.48
C ASN A 116 -12.27 13.70 -7.99
N ILE A 117 -11.45 12.76 -7.58
CA ILE A 117 -10.07 12.61 -8.06
C ILE A 117 -10.01 11.30 -8.84
N THR A 118 -9.89 11.41 -10.14
CA THR A 118 -9.80 10.28 -11.06
C THR A 118 -8.36 10.08 -11.50
N ILE A 119 -7.82 8.91 -11.25
CA ILE A 119 -6.45 8.54 -11.61
C ILE A 119 -6.50 7.68 -12.87
N GLY A 120 -5.86 8.17 -13.94
CA GLY A 120 -5.67 7.43 -15.18
C GLY A 120 -4.54 6.41 -15.02
N PRO A 121 -4.79 5.09 -15.11
CA PRO A 121 -3.75 4.09 -14.95
C PRO A 121 -2.77 4.05 -16.10
N ALA A 122 -1.49 3.80 -15.78
CA ALA A 122 -0.45 3.49 -16.76
C ALA A 122 0.66 2.66 -16.10
N ALA A 123 1.35 1.84 -16.89
CA ALA A 123 2.48 1.05 -16.43
C ALA A 123 3.58 1.95 -15.85
N GLY A 124 4.03 1.64 -14.62
CA GLY A 124 5.07 2.40 -13.93
C GLY A 124 4.64 3.78 -13.40
N ARG A 125 3.37 4.16 -13.55
CA ARG A 125 2.86 5.42 -12.97
C ARG A 125 2.83 5.32 -11.46
N VAL A 126 3.36 6.35 -10.79
CA VAL A 126 3.34 6.48 -9.34
C VAL A 126 2.70 7.80 -8.94
N ILE A 127 1.62 7.72 -8.19
CA ILE A 127 0.93 8.89 -7.64
C ILE A 127 1.04 8.82 -6.12
N THR A 128 1.48 9.90 -5.50
CA THR A 128 1.50 10.04 -4.05
C THR A 128 0.66 11.23 -3.63
N ILE A 129 -0.34 11.01 -2.79
CA ILE A 129 -1.21 12.05 -2.24
C ILE A 129 -1.05 12.03 -0.73
N SER A 130 -0.55 13.12 -0.18
CA SER A 130 -0.35 13.29 1.26
C SER A 130 -1.16 14.47 1.79
N SER A 131 -1.77 14.28 2.97
CA SER A 131 -2.49 15.33 3.70
C SER A 131 -3.66 15.96 2.93
N LEU A 132 -4.34 15.16 2.12
CA LEU A 132 -5.59 15.56 1.46
C LEU A 132 -6.79 15.34 2.38
N SER A 133 -7.73 16.27 2.38
CA SER A 133 -9.09 16.07 2.87
C SER A 133 -10.10 16.26 1.74
N SER A 134 -11.11 15.40 1.67
CA SER A 134 -12.26 15.60 0.77
C SER A 134 -13.33 16.52 1.36
N GLY A 135 -13.08 17.15 2.52
CA GLY A 135 -14.08 17.93 3.26
C GLY A 135 -15.09 17.02 3.99
N THR A 136 -15.99 17.64 4.74
CA THR A 136 -16.99 16.90 5.56
C THR A 136 -18.31 16.63 4.83
N SER A 137 -18.58 17.36 3.75
CA SER A 137 -19.79 17.25 2.94
C SER A 137 -19.48 16.72 1.55
N GLY A 138 -20.38 15.89 1.01
CA GLY A 138 -20.26 15.30 -0.32
C GLY A 138 -19.58 13.93 -0.33
N GLY A 139 -20.06 13.03 -1.16
CA GLY A 139 -19.56 11.67 -1.33
C GLY A 139 -18.38 11.60 -2.32
N TYR A 140 -17.40 12.50 -2.22
CA TYR A 140 -16.29 12.56 -3.17
C TYR A 140 -15.39 11.32 -3.12
N ILE A 141 -14.93 10.91 -4.29
CA ILE A 141 -14.23 9.66 -4.51
C ILE A 141 -12.81 9.94 -4.99
N VAL A 142 -11.85 9.19 -4.44
CA VAL A 142 -10.54 8.97 -5.06
C VAL A 142 -10.60 7.62 -5.75
N GLU A 143 -10.50 7.60 -7.06
CA GLU A 143 -10.65 6.38 -7.85
C GLU A 143 -9.53 6.21 -8.89
N ALA A 144 -9.22 4.94 -9.20
CA ALA A 144 -8.50 4.58 -10.40
C ALA A 144 -9.52 4.18 -11.46
N ASN A 145 -9.50 4.84 -12.64
CA ASN A 145 -10.43 4.59 -13.71
C ASN A 145 -9.74 3.90 -14.88
N GLY A 146 -10.06 2.62 -15.13
CA GLY A 146 -9.43 1.79 -16.14
C GLY A 146 -8.27 0.96 -15.60
N SER A 147 -7.60 0.22 -16.48
CA SER A 147 -6.55 -0.74 -16.13
C SER A 147 -5.22 -0.40 -16.80
N ALA A 148 -4.12 -0.53 -16.07
CA ALA A 148 -2.80 -0.44 -16.65
C ALA A 148 -2.50 -1.70 -17.49
N THR A 149 -1.88 -1.52 -18.65
CA THR A 149 -1.42 -2.62 -19.51
C THR A 149 0.10 -2.74 -19.43
N GLY A 150 0.60 -3.97 -19.29
CA GLY A 150 2.05 -4.24 -19.26
C GLY A 150 2.79 -3.75 -18.00
N GLY A 151 2.07 -3.42 -16.95
CA GLY A 151 2.67 -2.95 -15.69
C GLY A 151 1.61 -2.50 -14.70
N ARG A 152 2.06 -1.97 -13.56
CA ARG A 152 1.18 -1.50 -12.47
C ARG A 152 1.19 0.02 -12.34
N THR A 153 0.04 0.56 -11.98
CA THR A 153 -0.07 1.90 -11.40
C THR A 153 0.04 1.78 -9.88
N THR A 154 0.89 2.59 -9.25
CA THR A 154 1.01 2.66 -7.80
C THR A 154 0.39 3.95 -7.27
N ILE A 155 -0.50 3.82 -6.30
CA ILE A 155 -1.20 4.93 -5.63
C ILE A 155 -0.84 4.90 -4.15
N ASN A 156 -0.20 5.94 -3.66
CA ASN A 156 0.14 6.11 -2.25
C ASN A 156 -0.75 7.19 -1.64
N LEU A 157 -1.53 6.85 -0.61
CA LEU A 157 -2.39 7.76 0.12
C LEU A 157 -1.90 7.85 1.57
N LEU A 158 -1.39 9.01 1.98
CA LEU A 158 -0.73 9.18 3.26
C LEU A 158 -1.41 10.28 4.09
N ASN A 159 -1.80 9.98 5.31
CA ASN A 159 -2.41 10.95 6.22
C ASN A 159 -3.61 11.71 5.61
N CYS A 160 -4.46 11.03 4.87
CA CYS A 160 -5.63 11.62 4.21
C CYS A 160 -6.89 11.53 5.08
N ASP A 161 -7.90 12.37 4.78
CA ASP A 161 -9.25 12.27 5.33
C ASP A 161 -10.25 12.29 4.17
N LEU A 162 -10.61 11.10 3.71
CA LEU A 162 -11.35 10.87 2.46
C LEU A 162 -12.73 10.30 2.74
N HIS A 163 -13.66 10.50 1.80
CA HIS A 163 -14.98 9.90 1.91
C HIS A 163 -14.93 8.45 1.41
N ASN A 164 -14.58 8.24 0.15
CA ASN A 164 -14.44 6.94 -0.48
C ASN A 164 -13.11 6.81 -1.24
N VAL A 165 -12.55 5.60 -1.27
CA VAL A 165 -11.38 5.24 -2.08
C VAL A 165 -11.70 3.98 -2.87
N PHE A 166 -11.70 4.07 -4.20
CA PHE A 166 -12.01 2.98 -5.13
C PHE A 166 -10.87 2.76 -6.11
N THR A 167 -9.90 1.95 -5.71
CA THR A 167 -8.69 1.64 -6.47
C THR A 167 -8.59 0.15 -6.79
N TYR A 168 -9.73 -0.49 -7.02
CA TYR A 168 -9.85 -1.92 -7.27
C TYR A 168 -9.63 -2.33 -8.73
N GLN A 169 -9.22 -1.40 -9.58
CA GLN A 169 -8.96 -1.69 -11.00
C GLN A 169 -7.77 -2.62 -11.19
N VAL A 170 -7.78 -3.32 -12.30
CA VAL A 170 -6.73 -4.29 -12.67
C VAL A 170 -5.36 -3.61 -12.70
N ASN A 171 -4.34 -4.31 -12.18
CA ASN A 171 -2.96 -3.82 -12.13
C ASN A 171 -2.77 -2.49 -11.37
N THR A 172 -3.61 -2.23 -10.39
CA THR A 172 -3.44 -1.10 -9.47
C THR A 172 -2.88 -1.61 -8.13
N THR A 173 -1.83 -0.97 -7.63
CA THR A 173 -1.29 -1.18 -6.29
C THR A 173 -1.59 0.05 -5.45
N THR A 174 -2.28 -0.13 -4.32
CA THR A 174 -2.64 0.96 -3.41
C THR A 174 -1.95 0.76 -2.07
N ASN A 175 -1.15 1.73 -1.68
CA ASN A 175 -0.57 1.82 -0.34
C ASN A 175 -1.25 2.96 0.39
N ILE A 176 -2.07 2.64 1.39
CA ILE A 176 -2.78 3.64 2.17
C ILE A 176 -2.40 3.53 3.64
N SER A 177 -2.06 4.68 4.24
CA SER A 177 -1.55 4.68 5.60
C SER A 177 -1.93 5.94 6.39
N GLY A 178 -2.20 5.76 7.69
CA GLY A 178 -2.50 6.85 8.62
C GLY A 178 -3.70 7.71 8.21
N SER A 179 -4.63 7.14 7.46
CA SER A 179 -5.72 7.85 6.81
C SER A 179 -7.07 7.51 7.46
N LYS A 180 -8.01 8.46 7.37
CA LYS A 180 -9.41 8.26 7.72
C LYS A 180 -10.22 8.16 6.44
N ILE A 181 -10.94 7.07 6.26
CA ILE A 181 -11.90 6.85 5.17
C ILE A 181 -13.28 6.73 5.80
N ARG A 182 -14.19 7.66 5.47
CA ARG A 182 -15.46 7.78 6.19
C ARG A 182 -16.46 6.70 5.84
N GLU A 183 -16.34 6.13 4.63
CA GLU A 183 -17.20 5.03 4.18
C GLU A 183 -16.34 3.84 3.74
N ARG A 184 -16.00 3.75 2.45
CA ARG A 184 -15.45 2.55 1.84
C ARG A 184 -14.04 2.75 1.33
N LEU A 185 -13.17 1.81 1.69
CA LEU A 185 -11.89 1.58 1.05
C LEU A 185 -11.97 0.27 0.27
N ILE A 186 -11.98 0.36 -1.05
CA ILE A 186 -11.99 -0.81 -1.94
C ILE A 186 -10.75 -0.75 -2.83
N PHE A 187 -9.88 -1.73 -2.71
CA PHE A 187 -8.63 -1.78 -3.47
C PHE A 187 -8.30 -3.20 -3.92
N SER A 188 -7.49 -3.32 -4.97
CA SER A 188 -7.19 -4.63 -5.58
C SER A 188 -5.95 -5.29 -5.00
N HIS A 189 -4.91 -4.52 -4.70
CA HIS A 189 -3.61 -5.00 -4.27
C HIS A 189 -2.85 -3.91 -3.52
N GLY A 190 -1.93 -4.30 -2.66
CA GLY A 190 -1.03 -3.39 -1.94
C GLY A 190 -1.13 -3.50 -0.43
N ARG A 191 -0.96 -2.38 0.23
CA ARG A 191 -0.85 -2.33 1.70
C ARG A 191 -1.80 -1.30 2.30
N CYS A 192 -2.51 -1.70 3.35
CA CYS A 192 -3.40 -0.86 4.13
C CYS A 192 -2.97 -0.89 5.60
N THR A 193 -2.43 0.22 6.14
CA THR A 193 -1.87 0.23 7.50
C THR A 193 -2.29 1.45 8.30
N SER A 194 -2.59 1.26 9.58
CA SER A 194 -2.98 2.33 10.53
C SER A 194 -4.09 3.27 10.02
N ASN A 195 -5.07 2.74 9.33
CA ASN A 195 -6.19 3.52 8.85
C ASN A 195 -7.43 3.31 9.73
N LYS A 196 -8.31 4.30 9.72
CA LYS A 196 -9.66 4.18 10.25
C LYS A 196 -10.64 4.26 9.08
N ALA A 197 -11.31 3.15 8.77
CA ALA A 197 -12.32 3.07 7.70
C ALA A 197 -13.63 2.52 8.25
N ASP A 198 -14.76 2.86 7.64
CA ASP A 198 -15.99 2.13 7.97
C ASP A 198 -15.91 0.70 7.42
N TYR A 199 -15.55 0.55 6.15
CA TYR A 199 -15.43 -0.74 5.51
C TYR A 199 -14.16 -0.87 4.67
N ILE A 200 -13.44 -1.99 4.82
CA ILE A 200 -12.25 -2.33 4.02
C ILE A 200 -12.57 -3.57 3.19
N ASN A 201 -12.50 -3.44 1.86
CA ASN A 201 -12.75 -4.54 0.95
C ASN A 201 -11.60 -4.69 -0.05
N LEU A 202 -11.08 -5.89 -0.15
CA LEU A 202 -10.16 -6.29 -1.19
C LEU A 202 -10.96 -6.91 -2.33
N TYR A 203 -10.93 -6.23 -3.46
CA TYR A 203 -11.67 -6.65 -4.65
C TYR A 203 -10.86 -6.38 -5.90
N SER A 204 -10.90 -7.25 -6.89
CA SER A 204 -10.37 -7.00 -8.23
C SER A 204 -11.18 -7.76 -9.27
N GLN A 205 -11.32 -7.15 -10.42
CA GLN A 205 -11.59 -7.87 -11.65
C GLN A 205 -10.31 -8.61 -12.07
N ALA A 206 -10.36 -9.54 -13.01
CA ALA A 206 -9.23 -10.40 -13.37
C ALA A 206 -7.94 -9.61 -13.69
N PRO A 207 -6.88 -9.69 -12.86
CA PRO A 207 -5.63 -8.99 -13.12
C PRO A 207 -4.73 -9.73 -14.10
N ASP A 208 -3.73 -9.04 -14.59
CA ASP A 208 -2.63 -9.63 -15.34
C ASP A 208 -1.76 -10.47 -14.39
N THR A 209 -1.90 -11.77 -14.48
CA THR A 209 -1.19 -12.74 -13.62
C THR A 209 0.30 -12.86 -13.95
N SER A 210 0.76 -12.31 -15.08
CA SER A 210 2.18 -12.28 -15.46
C SER A 210 3.01 -11.30 -14.63
N LEU A 211 2.35 -10.32 -14.00
CA LEU A 211 3.03 -9.35 -13.15
C LEU A 211 3.35 -9.95 -11.78
N ALA A 212 4.62 -9.91 -11.39
CA ALA A 212 5.05 -10.32 -10.06
C ALA A 212 4.29 -9.55 -8.96
N THR A 213 3.84 -10.27 -7.93
CA THR A 213 2.99 -9.71 -6.89
C THR A 213 3.48 -10.11 -5.51
N SER A 214 3.45 -9.15 -4.60
CA SER A 214 3.54 -9.40 -3.15
C SER A 214 2.16 -9.80 -2.60
N ASP A 215 2.13 -10.27 -1.38
CA ASP A 215 0.87 -10.49 -0.65
C ASP A 215 0.15 -9.15 -0.42
N ILE A 216 -1.17 -9.20 -0.25
CA ILE A 216 -1.92 -8.06 0.24
C ILE A 216 -1.77 -7.99 1.76
N GLU A 217 -1.46 -6.82 2.28
CA GLU A 217 -1.18 -6.60 3.71
C GLU A 217 -2.16 -5.57 4.29
N VAL A 218 -2.93 -5.98 5.29
CA VAL A 218 -3.88 -5.12 6.01
C VAL A 218 -3.56 -5.19 7.49
N TYR A 219 -2.79 -4.20 7.99
CA TYR A 219 -2.19 -4.22 9.31
C TYR A 219 -2.60 -3.01 10.17
N GLY A 220 -2.99 -3.25 11.40
CA GLY A 220 -3.19 -2.21 12.41
C GLY A 220 -4.33 -1.23 12.07
N ASN A 221 -5.37 -1.66 11.37
CA ASN A 221 -6.48 -0.78 11.00
C ASN A 221 -7.65 -0.88 11.97
N ILE A 222 -8.49 0.16 11.97
CA ILE A 222 -9.82 0.16 12.55
C ILE A 222 -10.84 0.06 11.41
N SER A 223 -11.75 -0.94 11.47
CA SER A 223 -12.86 -1.03 10.51
C SER A 223 -14.20 -1.17 11.23
N GLY A 224 -15.11 -0.23 10.99
CA GLY A 224 -16.43 -0.18 11.63
C GLY A 224 -17.39 -1.28 11.19
N SER A 225 -17.31 -1.68 9.92
CA SER A 225 -18.21 -2.68 9.30
C SER A 225 -17.49 -3.96 8.86
N GLY A 226 -16.21 -4.13 9.24
CA GLY A 226 -15.44 -5.33 8.96
C GLY A 226 -14.46 -5.22 7.79
N ILE A 227 -13.72 -6.33 7.58
CA ILE A 227 -12.71 -6.47 6.53
C ILE A 227 -13.08 -7.67 5.67
N SER A 228 -13.20 -7.46 4.35
CA SER A 228 -13.52 -8.55 3.44
C SER A 228 -12.48 -8.73 2.34
N ASN A 229 -12.34 -9.97 1.88
CA ASN A 229 -11.52 -10.33 0.74
C ASN A 229 -12.35 -11.09 -0.31
N SER A 230 -12.55 -10.45 -1.44
CA SER A 230 -13.15 -11.06 -2.63
C SER A 230 -12.17 -11.11 -3.80
N GLN A 231 -10.87 -11.03 -3.53
CA GLN A 231 -9.78 -10.93 -4.49
C GLN A 231 -9.24 -12.33 -4.84
N LEU A 232 -9.24 -12.67 -6.14
CA LEU A 232 -8.93 -14.01 -6.64
C LEU A 232 -7.45 -14.35 -6.83
N ASN A 233 -6.55 -13.34 -6.80
CA ASN A 233 -5.22 -13.53 -7.41
C ASN A 233 -4.05 -13.35 -6.46
N TYR A 234 -4.32 -13.07 -5.19
CA TYR A 234 -3.29 -12.77 -4.21
C TYR A 234 -3.51 -13.54 -2.92
N ASN A 235 -2.41 -13.84 -2.25
CA ASN A 235 -2.43 -14.18 -0.83
C ASN A 235 -2.75 -12.93 -0.03
N PHE A 236 -3.25 -13.10 1.19
CA PHE A 236 -3.58 -11.98 2.06
C PHE A 236 -3.11 -12.21 3.50
N LYS A 237 -2.82 -11.08 4.19
CA LYS A 237 -2.45 -11.04 5.59
C LYS A 237 -3.26 -9.95 6.30
N PHE A 238 -4.08 -10.36 7.24
CA PHE A 238 -4.88 -9.48 8.09
C PHE A 238 -4.34 -9.56 9.51
N TYR A 239 -3.52 -8.59 9.89
CA TYR A 239 -2.83 -8.62 11.17
C TYR A 239 -3.16 -7.40 12.03
N ASN A 240 -3.36 -7.63 13.32
CA ASN A 240 -3.47 -6.59 14.32
C ASN A 240 -4.54 -5.52 14.05
N ASN A 241 -5.64 -5.90 13.36
CA ASN A 241 -6.75 -4.99 13.11
C ASN A 241 -7.78 -5.06 14.24
N PHE A 242 -8.51 -3.97 14.44
CA PHE A 242 -9.71 -3.90 15.26
C PHE A 242 -10.92 -3.73 14.33
N CYS A 243 -11.84 -4.69 14.29
CA CYS A 243 -12.98 -4.67 13.36
C CYS A 243 -14.20 -5.41 13.92
N THR A 244 -15.30 -5.41 13.15
CA THR A 244 -16.52 -6.15 13.51
C THR A 244 -16.52 -7.57 12.97
N GLY A 245 -15.65 -7.94 12.03
CA GLY A 245 -15.54 -9.29 11.49
C GLY A 245 -14.68 -9.37 10.25
N PHE A 246 -14.42 -10.61 9.84
CA PHE A 246 -13.69 -10.95 8.63
C PHE A 246 -14.53 -11.83 7.73
N THR A 247 -14.61 -11.49 6.44
CA THR A 247 -15.25 -12.31 5.42
C THR A 247 -14.25 -12.61 4.30
N VAL A 248 -14.02 -13.88 4.02
CA VAL A 248 -13.16 -14.33 2.93
C VAL A 248 -14.01 -15.04 1.89
N ASN A 249 -14.28 -14.37 0.79
CA ASN A 249 -15.04 -14.91 -0.33
C ASN A 249 -14.15 -15.49 -1.43
N ASN A 250 -12.92 -15.02 -1.55
CA ASN A 250 -11.94 -15.52 -2.51
C ASN A 250 -10.51 -15.17 -2.10
N PHE A 251 -9.54 -15.90 -2.66
CA PHE A 251 -8.11 -15.59 -2.65
C PHE A 251 -7.39 -16.40 -3.72
N LYS A 252 -6.08 -16.26 -3.84
CA LYS A 252 -5.28 -16.97 -4.85
C LYS A 252 -5.41 -18.49 -4.69
N SER A 253 -5.86 -19.18 -5.74
CA SER A 253 -5.94 -20.64 -5.72
C SER A 253 -4.56 -21.28 -5.58
N GLY A 254 -4.45 -22.28 -4.69
CA GLY A 254 -3.17 -22.85 -4.26
C GLY A 254 -2.36 -21.97 -3.33
N GLY A 255 -2.90 -20.82 -2.93
CA GLY A 255 -2.24 -19.85 -2.06
C GLY A 255 -2.61 -20.00 -0.57
N TYR A 256 -2.42 -18.90 0.16
CA TYR A 256 -2.71 -18.84 1.59
C TYR A 256 -3.35 -17.51 2.01
N GLY A 257 -4.06 -17.57 3.13
CA GLY A 257 -4.56 -16.43 3.85
C GLY A 257 -4.18 -16.51 5.33
N GLU A 258 -3.93 -15.36 5.95
CA GLU A 258 -3.58 -15.30 7.36
C GLU A 258 -4.43 -14.22 8.06
N ILE A 259 -5.10 -14.61 9.15
CA ILE A 259 -5.90 -13.73 10.01
C ILE A 259 -5.33 -13.87 11.41
N ILE A 260 -4.35 -13.03 11.76
CA ILE A 260 -3.54 -13.24 12.96
C ILE A 260 -3.54 -12.00 13.84
N ASN A 261 -3.65 -12.21 15.16
CA ASN A 261 -3.58 -11.14 16.15
C ASN A 261 -4.61 -10.02 15.91
N ASN A 262 -5.83 -10.32 15.49
CA ASN A 262 -6.86 -9.30 15.33
C ASN A 262 -7.80 -9.30 16.54
N THR A 263 -8.45 -8.16 16.76
CA THR A 263 -9.57 -8.04 17.69
C THR A 263 -10.86 -7.83 16.91
N VAL A 264 -11.84 -8.69 17.17
CA VAL A 264 -13.18 -8.59 16.60
C VAL A 264 -14.15 -8.23 17.71
N TYR A 265 -14.85 -7.11 17.52
CA TYR A 265 -15.91 -6.68 18.42
C TYR A 265 -17.16 -6.30 17.65
N SER A 266 -18.18 -7.17 17.71
CA SER A 266 -19.46 -6.99 17.04
C SER A 266 -20.60 -7.00 18.07
N PRO A 267 -20.97 -5.84 18.63
CA PRO A 267 -22.01 -5.75 19.67
C PRO A 267 -23.42 -5.97 19.14
N ASN A 268 -23.63 -5.90 17.85
CA ASN A 268 -24.91 -6.16 17.21
C ASN A 268 -24.93 -7.56 16.62
N PRO A 269 -26.07 -8.28 16.68
CA PRO A 269 -26.21 -9.55 15.99
C PRO A 269 -25.95 -9.38 14.51
N GLY A 270 -24.98 -10.13 13.99
CA GLY A 270 -24.65 -10.15 12.57
C GLY A 270 -25.24 -11.36 11.87
N ASP A 271 -25.30 -11.29 10.54
CA ASP A 271 -25.72 -12.40 9.68
C ASP A 271 -24.62 -13.45 9.50
N PHE A 272 -23.39 -13.12 9.90
CA PHE A 272 -22.22 -13.97 9.70
C PHE A 272 -21.39 -14.13 10.99
N ALA A 273 -20.64 -15.23 11.06
CA ALA A 273 -19.66 -15.48 12.11
C ALA A 273 -18.56 -14.39 12.09
N PRO A 274 -17.91 -14.07 13.22
CA PRO A 274 -16.77 -13.15 13.28
C PRO A 274 -15.66 -13.47 12.29
N PHE A 275 -15.45 -14.76 12.01
CA PHE A 275 -14.53 -15.25 10.98
C PHE A 275 -15.34 -16.14 10.02
N HIS A 276 -15.72 -15.54 8.89
CA HIS A 276 -16.55 -16.20 7.90
C HIS A 276 -15.76 -16.48 6.62
N ILE A 277 -15.65 -17.76 6.26
CA ILE A 277 -14.95 -18.25 5.08
C ILE A 277 -15.98 -18.85 4.13
N SER A 278 -16.26 -18.16 3.03
CA SER A 278 -17.28 -18.57 2.04
C SER A 278 -16.69 -18.49 0.63
N VAL A 279 -15.61 -19.24 0.41
CA VAL A 279 -14.87 -19.20 -0.84
C VAL A 279 -15.65 -19.91 -1.93
N ASN A 280 -15.90 -19.20 -3.03
CA ASN A 280 -16.66 -19.71 -4.15
C ASN A 280 -15.79 -20.49 -5.17
N GLY A 281 -16.40 -21.50 -5.81
CA GLY A 281 -15.79 -22.19 -6.94
C GLY A 281 -14.72 -23.20 -6.54
N ASN A 282 -13.72 -23.38 -7.42
CA ASN A 282 -12.65 -24.37 -7.28
C ASN A 282 -11.37 -23.80 -6.66
N VAL A 283 -11.47 -22.74 -5.86
CA VAL A 283 -10.32 -22.18 -5.16
C VAL A 283 -9.87 -23.15 -4.09
N THR A 284 -8.60 -23.48 -4.10
CA THR A 284 -7.94 -24.32 -3.09
C THR A 284 -6.90 -23.51 -2.33
N GLY A 285 -6.47 -23.98 -1.18
CA GLY A 285 -5.41 -23.32 -0.41
C GLY A 285 -5.62 -23.46 1.09
N ASN A 286 -4.91 -22.62 1.85
CA ASN A 286 -4.91 -22.69 3.29
C ASN A 286 -5.24 -21.33 3.92
N ILE A 287 -6.06 -21.32 4.95
CA ILE A 287 -6.31 -20.12 5.76
C ILE A 287 -5.92 -20.43 7.21
N ASN A 288 -5.07 -19.59 7.79
CA ASN A 288 -4.65 -19.67 9.18
C ASN A 288 -5.32 -18.56 10.00
N ILE A 289 -6.11 -18.93 11.01
CA ILE A 289 -6.81 -18.02 11.94
C ILE A 289 -6.19 -18.23 13.32
N MET A 290 -5.36 -17.29 13.81
CA MET A 290 -4.57 -17.53 15.00
C MET A 290 -4.42 -16.29 15.89
N ASN A 291 -4.36 -16.51 17.20
CA ASN A 291 -4.10 -15.45 18.18
C ASN A 291 -5.12 -14.30 18.14
N ASN A 292 -6.34 -14.54 17.74
CA ASN A 292 -7.35 -13.48 17.68
C ASN A 292 -8.16 -13.44 18.98
N ALA A 293 -8.64 -12.25 19.36
CA ALA A 293 -9.58 -12.03 20.46
C ALA A 293 -10.92 -11.56 19.89
N ALA A 294 -12.02 -12.22 20.25
CA ALA A 294 -13.32 -11.88 19.67
C ALA A 294 -14.45 -11.85 20.71
N SER A 295 -15.37 -10.90 20.53
CA SER A 295 -16.65 -10.80 21.21
C SER A 295 -17.73 -10.39 20.22
N PHE A 296 -18.84 -11.09 20.22
CA PHE A 296 -19.95 -10.78 19.31
C PHE A 296 -21.29 -11.07 19.98
N ALA A 297 -22.32 -10.30 19.61
CA ALA A 297 -23.67 -10.56 20.07
C ALA A 297 -24.20 -11.83 19.41
N THR A 298 -24.82 -12.68 20.21
CA THR A 298 -25.47 -13.90 19.72
C THR A 298 -26.74 -13.54 18.95
N GLY A 299 -26.89 -14.10 17.76
CA GLY A 299 -28.02 -13.98 16.88
C GLY A 299 -28.38 -15.34 16.28
N PRO A 300 -28.87 -15.38 15.04
CA PRO A 300 -29.08 -16.63 14.31
C PRO A 300 -27.77 -17.43 14.14
N ILE A 301 -26.63 -16.74 14.08
CA ILE A 301 -25.31 -17.35 13.96
C ILE A 301 -24.67 -17.43 15.36
N THR A 302 -24.33 -18.64 15.75
CA THR A 302 -23.64 -18.91 17.03
C THR A 302 -22.18 -19.35 16.84
N ALA A 303 -21.76 -19.60 15.60
CA ALA A 303 -20.41 -20.01 15.29
C ALA A 303 -19.41 -18.86 15.47
N CYS A 304 -18.29 -19.13 16.12
CA CYS A 304 -17.15 -18.23 16.21
C CYS A 304 -16.38 -18.17 14.89
N ILE A 305 -16.23 -19.30 14.23
CA ILE A 305 -15.58 -19.47 12.93
C ILE A 305 -16.49 -20.33 12.07
N ASN A 306 -16.84 -19.85 10.91
CA ASN A 306 -17.64 -20.58 9.95
C ASN A 306 -16.84 -20.79 8.64
N ASN A 307 -16.62 -22.04 8.25
CA ASN A 307 -16.03 -22.42 6.97
C ASN A 307 -17.10 -23.13 6.12
N GLU A 308 -17.65 -22.42 5.17
CA GLU A 308 -18.69 -22.94 4.27
C GLU A 308 -18.11 -23.70 3.06
N THR A 309 -16.78 -23.76 2.95
CA THR A 309 -16.12 -24.40 1.80
C THR A 309 -15.48 -25.73 2.17
N ASN A 310 -15.45 -26.67 1.21
CA ASN A 310 -14.74 -27.94 1.34
C ASN A 310 -13.40 -27.95 0.60
N THR A 311 -13.07 -26.91 -0.14
CA THR A 311 -11.88 -26.83 -1.00
C THR A 311 -10.72 -26.10 -0.36
N VAL A 312 -10.97 -25.36 0.72
CA VAL A 312 -9.97 -24.61 1.46
C VAL A 312 -9.74 -25.27 2.82
N SER A 313 -8.48 -25.53 3.15
CA SER A 313 -8.09 -25.99 4.49
C SER A 313 -8.03 -24.82 5.45
N VAL A 314 -8.85 -24.84 6.49
CA VAL A 314 -8.81 -23.83 7.55
C VAL A 314 -8.12 -24.41 8.77
N SER A 315 -7.16 -23.71 9.36
CA SER A 315 -6.57 -24.00 10.65
C SER A 315 -6.87 -22.88 11.64
N ALA A 316 -7.38 -23.21 12.81
CA ALA A 316 -7.71 -22.26 13.86
C ALA A 316 -6.99 -22.61 15.15
N SER A 317 -6.18 -21.68 15.69
CA SER A 317 -5.43 -21.95 16.92
C SER A 317 -5.22 -20.70 17.78
N TYR A 318 -5.24 -20.92 19.09
CA TYR A 318 -5.02 -19.86 20.09
C TYR A 318 -5.96 -18.65 19.94
N ASN A 319 -7.18 -18.86 19.41
CA ASN A 319 -8.19 -17.82 19.34
C ASN A 319 -9.04 -17.82 20.63
N LEU A 320 -9.36 -16.64 21.11
CA LEU A 320 -10.11 -16.45 22.35
C LEU A 320 -11.43 -15.76 22.08
N PHE A 321 -12.51 -16.27 22.65
CA PHE A 321 -13.85 -15.74 22.49
C PHE A 321 -14.54 -15.51 23.84
N THR A 322 -15.27 -14.41 23.98
CA THR A 322 -16.17 -14.23 25.13
C THR A 322 -17.38 -15.14 25.04
N ASN A 323 -17.77 -15.54 23.85
CA ASN A 323 -18.85 -16.49 23.58
C ASN A 323 -18.37 -17.95 23.79
N PRO A 324 -19.25 -18.93 23.96
CA PRO A 324 -18.88 -20.34 23.84
C PRO A 324 -18.21 -20.60 22.49
N PHE A 325 -17.09 -21.34 22.51
CA PHE A 325 -16.36 -21.63 21.29
C PHE A 325 -17.10 -22.70 20.46
N VAL A 326 -17.70 -22.27 19.36
CA VAL A 326 -18.42 -23.13 18.43
C VAL A 326 -17.88 -22.85 17.03
N THR A 327 -17.65 -23.89 16.25
CA THR A 327 -17.21 -23.77 14.86
C THR A 327 -18.19 -24.49 13.95
N GLN A 328 -18.27 -24.02 12.70
CA GLN A 328 -19.05 -24.65 11.65
C GLN A 328 -18.17 -24.92 10.42
N GLY A 329 -18.39 -26.06 9.78
CA GLY A 329 -17.59 -26.50 8.62
C GLY A 329 -16.30 -27.24 9.02
N ASN A 330 -15.56 -27.68 8.01
CA ASN A 330 -14.36 -28.49 8.19
C ASN A 330 -13.14 -27.61 8.48
N MET A 331 -12.47 -27.84 9.62
CA MET A 331 -11.22 -27.15 9.98
C MET A 331 -10.42 -27.96 11.01
N THR A 332 -9.10 -27.73 11.03
CA THR A 332 -8.24 -28.20 12.11
C THR A 332 -8.24 -27.19 13.26
N GLN A 333 -8.27 -27.66 14.49
CA GLN A 333 -8.39 -26.79 15.66
C GLN A 333 -7.41 -27.19 16.75
N SER A 334 -6.80 -26.19 17.41
CA SER A 334 -5.97 -26.42 18.59
C SER A 334 -5.93 -25.18 19.50
N ASN A 335 -6.00 -25.40 20.80
CA ASN A 335 -5.80 -24.34 21.83
C ASN A 335 -6.72 -23.11 21.68
N ASN A 336 -7.89 -23.24 21.06
CA ASN A 336 -8.90 -22.19 21.06
C ASN A 336 -9.72 -22.26 22.36
N SER A 337 -10.21 -21.12 22.83
CA SER A 337 -11.00 -21.05 24.06
C SER A 337 -12.22 -20.13 23.90
N GLY A 338 -13.36 -20.59 24.40
CA GLY A 338 -14.57 -19.79 24.59
C GLY A 338 -14.81 -19.41 26.04
N GLN A 339 -15.77 -18.54 26.27
CA GLN A 339 -16.15 -18.03 27.62
C GLN A 339 -14.98 -17.39 28.37
N VAL A 340 -14.06 -16.78 27.63
CA VAL A 340 -12.90 -16.09 28.18
C VAL A 340 -13.31 -14.68 28.62
N ASN A 341 -12.91 -14.33 29.85
CA ASN A 341 -13.21 -13.00 30.39
C ASN A 341 -12.30 -11.94 29.77
N MET A 342 -12.84 -11.20 28.83
CA MET A 342 -12.18 -10.10 28.12
C MET A 342 -13.11 -8.90 28.06
N ASN A 343 -12.56 -7.70 28.22
CA ASN A 343 -13.28 -6.43 28.12
C ASN A 343 -12.91 -5.72 26.82
N PHE A 344 -13.91 -5.35 26.05
CA PHE A 344 -13.77 -4.66 24.78
C PHE A 344 -14.31 -3.24 24.88
N ASP A 345 -13.57 -2.28 24.36
CA ASP A 345 -14.01 -0.89 24.22
C ASP A 345 -13.89 -0.47 22.76
N ASN A 346 -15.02 -0.24 22.10
CA ASN A 346 -15.07 0.18 20.70
C ASN A 346 -14.89 1.69 20.50
N THR A 347 -14.80 2.46 21.58
CA THR A 347 -14.50 3.90 21.53
C THR A 347 -12.99 4.12 21.62
N ALA A 348 -12.37 3.45 22.59
CA ALA A 348 -10.92 3.45 22.77
C ALA A 348 -10.19 2.42 21.88
N TYR A 349 -10.94 1.51 21.24
CA TYR A 349 -10.42 0.40 20.44
C TYR A 349 -9.45 -0.47 21.25
N THR A 350 -9.88 -0.91 22.42
CA THR A 350 -9.05 -1.73 23.32
C THR A 350 -9.67 -3.08 23.60
N VAL A 351 -8.84 -4.05 23.91
CA VAL A 351 -9.19 -5.32 24.53
C VAL A 351 -8.25 -5.56 25.70
N ALA A 352 -8.80 -5.97 26.84
CA ALA A 352 -8.03 -6.25 28.05
C ALA A 352 -8.64 -7.43 28.81
N GLY A 353 -7.83 -8.10 29.60
CA GLY A 353 -8.24 -9.22 30.44
C GLY A 353 -7.43 -10.48 30.16
N MET A 354 -8.09 -11.62 30.07
CA MET A 354 -7.42 -12.91 29.93
C MET A 354 -6.82 -13.18 28.54
N ASN A 355 -6.86 -12.20 27.62
CA ASN A 355 -6.17 -12.26 26.34
C ASN A 355 -4.67 -11.99 26.43
N VAL A 356 -4.22 -11.35 27.53
CA VAL A 356 -2.81 -11.03 27.76
C VAL A 356 -2.01 -12.31 28.00
N ASN A 357 -0.90 -12.47 27.29
CA ASN A 357 -0.03 -13.67 27.34
C ASN A 357 -0.76 -15.00 27.06
N ALA A 358 -1.86 -14.96 26.29
CA ALA A 358 -2.70 -16.14 26.05
C ALA A 358 -2.61 -16.70 24.62
N GLY A 359 -1.90 -16.03 23.74
CA GLY A 359 -1.68 -16.49 22.37
C GLY A 359 -0.66 -17.63 22.26
N ASN A 360 -0.20 -17.89 21.05
CA ASN A 360 0.75 -18.97 20.75
C ASN A 360 2.09 -18.75 21.48
N PRO A 361 2.57 -19.71 22.27
CA PRO A 361 3.80 -19.55 23.06
C PRO A 361 5.10 -19.68 22.26
N ALA A 362 5.04 -20.01 20.96
CA ALA A 362 6.25 -20.13 20.17
C ALA A 362 6.94 -18.77 20.02
N THR A 363 8.27 -18.76 20.13
CA THR A 363 9.07 -17.53 20.18
C THR A 363 8.94 -16.63 18.96
N ILE A 364 8.57 -17.18 17.81
CA ILE A 364 8.32 -16.38 16.58
C ILE A 364 7.08 -15.46 16.70
N TYR A 365 6.21 -15.72 17.66
CA TYR A 365 4.97 -14.95 17.91
C TYR A 365 5.07 -14.02 19.12
N THR A 366 6.18 -13.98 19.84
CA THR A 366 6.33 -13.12 21.03
C THR A 366 5.99 -11.66 20.72
N ASP A 367 5.53 -10.97 21.73
CA ASP A 367 5.20 -9.55 21.69
C ASP A 367 6.47 -8.66 21.60
N LEU A 368 6.29 -7.36 21.46
CA LEU A 368 7.39 -6.41 21.34
C LEU A 368 8.30 -6.39 22.57
N ASP A 369 7.75 -6.67 23.76
CA ASP A 369 8.46 -6.76 25.03
C ASP A 369 9.07 -8.15 25.30
N LEU A 370 8.98 -9.05 24.31
CA LEU A 370 9.47 -10.42 24.34
C LEU A 370 8.69 -11.36 25.28
N THR A 371 7.54 -10.92 25.76
CA THR A 371 6.61 -11.81 26.51
C THR A 371 5.88 -12.75 25.54
N ARG A 372 5.13 -13.71 26.09
CA ARG A 372 4.26 -14.56 25.30
C ARG A 372 3.22 -13.71 24.59
N ASN A 373 2.88 -14.09 23.36
CA ASN A 373 1.90 -13.41 22.52
C ASN A 373 0.58 -13.11 23.22
N ASP A 374 0.10 -11.87 23.13
CA ASP A 374 -1.25 -11.48 23.47
C ASP A 374 -2.21 -11.90 22.36
N ALA A 375 -3.33 -12.52 22.69
CA ALA A 375 -4.39 -12.70 21.69
C ALA A 375 -5.09 -11.35 21.43
N GLY A 376 -5.22 -10.98 20.15
CA GLY A 376 -5.78 -9.71 19.76
C GLY A 376 -4.77 -8.75 19.16
N HIS A 377 -5.21 -7.55 18.83
CA HIS A 377 -4.45 -6.59 18.01
C HIS A 377 -3.20 -5.99 18.70
N TYR A 378 -3.01 -6.20 19.97
CA TYR A 378 -1.78 -5.80 20.68
C TYR A 378 -0.67 -6.84 20.60
N GLY A 379 -0.98 -8.08 20.21
CA GLY A 379 0.00 -9.16 20.20
C GLY A 379 0.94 -9.16 19.01
N GLY A 380 2.08 -9.84 19.19
CA GLY A 380 3.05 -10.11 18.14
C GLY A 380 3.91 -8.93 17.72
N SER A 381 4.73 -9.17 16.70
CA SER A 381 5.71 -8.19 16.19
C SER A 381 5.08 -7.01 15.45
N ASN A 382 3.87 -7.19 14.94
CA ASN A 382 3.12 -6.13 14.24
C ASN A 382 2.09 -5.45 15.15
N SER A 383 2.32 -5.46 16.45
CA SER A 383 1.41 -4.91 17.44
C SER A 383 0.85 -3.54 17.04
N TRP A 384 -0.44 -3.36 17.33
CA TRP A 384 -1.12 -2.08 17.24
C TRP A 384 -0.33 -0.89 17.80
N ALA A 385 0.44 -1.10 18.86
CA ALA A 385 1.29 -0.07 19.45
C ALA A 385 2.32 0.54 18.49
N ASN A 386 2.67 -0.15 17.40
CA ASN A 386 3.55 0.40 16.35
C ASN A 386 2.87 1.47 15.50
N TYR A 387 1.55 1.46 15.45
CA TYR A 387 0.77 2.23 14.47
C TYR A 387 -0.08 3.32 15.13
N TRP A 388 -0.47 3.15 16.38
CA TRP A 388 -1.39 4.04 17.06
C TRP A 388 -0.78 4.68 18.31
N PRO A 389 -1.19 5.92 18.61
CA PRO A 389 -2.19 6.72 17.90
C PRO A 389 -1.69 7.22 16.54
N SER A 390 -2.59 7.24 15.56
CA SER A 390 -2.29 7.75 14.21
C SER A 390 -2.10 9.26 14.17
N ASP A 391 -2.57 9.96 15.19
CA ASP A 391 -2.32 11.40 15.38
C ASP A 391 -1.39 11.61 16.59
N ASN A 392 -0.14 11.93 16.31
CA ASN A 392 0.90 12.15 17.31
C ASN A 392 1.43 13.60 17.33
N GLY A 393 0.57 14.56 16.98
CA GLY A 393 0.92 15.98 17.03
C GLY A 393 1.92 16.40 15.95
N GLY A 394 1.87 15.78 14.79
CA GLY A 394 2.70 16.14 13.64
C GLY A 394 4.11 15.57 13.65
N ARG A 395 4.43 14.68 14.59
CA ARG A 395 5.72 13.96 14.58
C ARG A 395 5.75 12.95 13.43
N PRO A 396 6.94 12.57 12.96
CA PRO A 396 7.07 11.47 12.02
C PRO A 396 6.37 10.20 12.54
N GLN A 397 5.66 9.52 11.67
CA GLN A 397 4.91 8.32 12.00
C GLN A 397 5.42 7.13 11.19
N VAL A 398 5.62 6.00 11.87
CA VAL A 398 5.86 4.73 11.21
C VAL A 398 4.52 4.25 10.63
N ASN A 399 4.51 3.95 9.35
CA ASN A 399 3.33 3.41 8.66
C ASN A 399 3.48 1.94 8.28
N TYR A 400 4.66 1.40 8.43
CA TYR A 400 4.95 -0.01 8.24
C TYR A 400 6.22 -0.39 8.98
N LEU A 401 6.18 -1.51 9.69
CA LEU A 401 7.34 -2.09 10.34
C LEU A 401 7.24 -3.61 10.26
N LEU A 402 8.23 -4.24 9.66
CA LEU A 402 8.40 -5.69 9.67
C LEU A 402 9.68 -6.02 10.43
N THR A 403 9.51 -6.66 11.58
CA THR A 403 10.60 -7.11 12.45
C THR A 403 10.59 -8.62 12.51
N PRO A 404 11.40 -9.35 11.74
CA PRO A 404 11.47 -10.80 11.82
C PRO A 404 12.00 -11.21 13.20
N ARG A 405 11.41 -12.29 13.76
CA ARG A 405 11.78 -12.83 15.07
C ARG A 405 12.82 -13.94 14.98
N SER A 406 13.29 -14.22 13.78
CA SER A 406 14.36 -15.21 13.55
C SER A 406 15.42 -14.63 12.62
N ILE A 407 16.67 -15.02 12.88
CA ILE A 407 17.81 -14.65 12.01
C ILE A 407 18.02 -15.80 11.03
N SER A 408 18.01 -15.49 9.74
CA SER A 408 18.34 -16.44 8.68
C SER A 408 19.66 -16.07 8.06
N GLY A 409 20.58 -17.01 7.95
CA GLY A 409 21.90 -16.78 7.35
C GLY A 409 22.77 -15.74 8.07
N GLY A 410 22.57 -15.53 9.37
CA GLY A 410 23.31 -14.56 10.17
C GLY A 410 22.92 -13.09 9.96
N THR A 411 21.86 -12.82 9.19
CA THR A 411 21.41 -11.46 8.91
C THR A 411 20.00 -11.25 9.46
N LEU A 412 19.79 -10.16 10.22
CA LEU A 412 18.48 -9.66 10.61
C LEU A 412 18.11 -8.51 9.69
N THR A 413 17.06 -8.68 8.89
CA THR A 413 16.54 -7.62 8.03
C THR A 413 15.29 -7.01 8.67
N ILE A 414 15.37 -5.73 9.03
CA ILE A 414 14.22 -4.94 9.49
C ILE A 414 13.79 -4.06 8.33
N THR A 415 12.53 -4.18 7.93
CA THR A 415 11.96 -3.33 6.88
C THR A 415 10.95 -2.38 7.51
N GLY A 416 11.11 -1.10 7.26
CA GLY A 416 10.19 -0.09 7.76
C GLY A 416 10.00 1.04 6.77
N SER A 417 8.87 1.72 6.90
CA SER A 417 8.59 2.97 6.22
C SER A 417 7.84 3.90 7.15
N GLY A 418 7.97 5.19 6.92
CA GLY A 418 7.30 6.21 7.67
C GLY A 418 7.09 7.46 6.84
N PHE A 419 6.32 8.39 7.36
CA PHE A 419 6.12 9.70 6.78
C PHE A 419 6.11 10.77 7.88
N SER A 420 6.49 11.97 7.56
CA SER A 420 6.27 13.14 8.40
C SER A 420 4.96 13.81 7.99
N LYS A 421 4.24 14.27 8.98
CA LYS A 421 3.03 15.08 8.80
C LYS A 421 3.38 16.53 8.62
#